data_51c7298b6a49a5cc4ba0418cf6be9ee7
#
_entry.id   51c7298b6a49a5cc4ba0418cf6be9ee7
#
_cell.length_a   1.000
_cell.length_b   1.000
_cell.length_c   1.000
_cell.angle_alpha   90.00
_cell.angle_beta   90.00
_cell.angle_gamma   90.00
#
_symmetry.space_group_name_H-M   'P 1'
#
loop_
_entity.id
_entity.type
_entity.pdbx_description
1 polymer ?
#
loop_
_entity_poly.entity_id
_entity_poly.type
_entity_poly.pdbx_seq_one_letter_code
_entity_poly.pdbx_strand_id
1 'polypeptide(L)'
;MLNKGVSILLALTKSALTNSTSSLPRDNINWQSLYPLAIHQGISAILLDAIGLLPSEMRPPKPMLLQWIGQSTMMERMYARHWERIGELADFYKQQGIRMLLLIGYGCSLCYPKPEHRPTGDIDVYLFGNKDEADALIEKELGIKVHREYHKHSTFNYGGVEVENHAKFIDDVSHKSNIRFEQILMSVLDKKECLPSPIDNVLLPSPTFNALFLLRHTGEHFASNEITLRHVLDVGTFFHRYHSKIDWALVFKVYKEERMLRFFYAIATICMDHLGIDAASFASADKRYSYKSDTTLADRILSDIFEKKDVLPMTTTGID
;
A
#
# COMPACT_ATOMS: atom_id res chain seq x y z
N MET A 1 -15.19 11.42 18.33
CA MET A 1 -15.90 11.75 17.06
C MET A 1 -14.88 12.34 16.09
N LEU A 2 -14.85 11.84 14.87
CA LEU A 2 -13.99 12.39 13.80
C LEU A 2 -14.34 13.88 13.57
N ASN A 3 -13.32 14.72 13.34
CA ASN A 3 -13.58 16.11 12.98
C ASN A 3 -14.24 16.20 11.59
N LYS A 4 -14.90 17.33 11.30
CA LYS A 4 -15.64 17.52 10.04
C LYS A 4 -14.77 17.34 8.78
N GLY A 5 -13.52 17.80 8.81
CA GLY A 5 -12.58 17.68 7.68
C GLY A 5 -12.24 16.22 7.38
N VAL A 6 -11.96 15.42 8.42
CA VAL A 6 -11.71 13.98 8.30
C VAL A 6 -12.93 13.23 7.76
N SER A 7 -14.13 13.56 8.29
CA SER A 7 -15.37 12.94 7.80
C SER A 7 -15.60 13.21 6.31
N ILE A 8 -15.32 14.44 5.84
CA ILE A 8 -15.40 14.81 4.41
C ILE A 8 -14.36 14.05 3.59
N LEU A 9 -13.11 13.95 4.07
CA LEU A 9 -12.04 13.22 3.40
C LEU A 9 -12.41 11.75 3.20
N LEU A 10 -12.90 11.09 4.25
CA LEU A 10 -13.35 9.69 4.19
C LEU A 10 -14.54 9.52 3.23
N ALA A 11 -15.51 10.44 3.24
CA ALA A 11 -16.66 10.41 2.34
C ALA A 11 -16.24 10.55 0.86
N LEU A 12 -15.30 11.45 0.55
CA LEU A 12 -14.73 11.59 -0.79
C LEU A 12 -13.92 10.35 -1.18
N THR A 13 -13.11 9.80 -0.28
CA THR A 13 -12.36 8.57 -0.54
C THR A 13 -13.29 7.42 -0.88
N LYS A 14 -14.36 7.24 -0.10
CA LYS A 14 -15.41 6.24 -0.37
C LYS A 14 -16.04 6.45 -1.74
N SER A 15 -16.39 7.69 -2.09
CA SER A 15 -16.99 8.01 -3.39
C SER A 15 -16.05 7.69 -4.56
N ALA A 16 -14.75 7.97 -4.42
CA ALA A 16 -13.74 7.61 -5.43
C ALA A 16 -13.61 6.10 -5.61
N LEU A 17 -13.52 5.33 -4.51
CA LEU A 17 -13.36 3.88 -4.55
C LEU A 17 -14.58 3.17 -5.15
N THR A 18 -15.78 3.66 -4.84
CA THR A 18 -17.04 3.03 -5.28
C THR A 18 -17.58 3.63 -6.57
N ASN A 19 -16.95 4.67 -7.11
CA ASN A 19 -17.44 5.49 -8.23
C ASN A 19 -18.90 5.90 -8.03
N SER A 20 -19.27 6.33 -6.83
CA SER A 20 -20.66 6.62 -6.43
C SER A 20 -20.79 8.01 -5.83
N THR A 21 -21.87 8.69 -6.20
CA THR A 21 -22.24 9.99 -5.62
C THR A 21 -22.97 9.88 -4.28
N SER A 22 -23.37 8.68 -3.86
CA SER A 22 -24.20 8.46 -2.69
C SER A 22 -23.51 8.87 -1.36
N SER A 23 -22.18 8.85 -1.34
CA SER A 23 -21.36 9.19 -0.16
C SER A 23 -20.77 10.60 -0.23
N LEU A 24 -21.05 11.38 -1.29
CA LEU A 24 -20.52 12.73 -1.41
C LEU A 24 -20.98 13.63 -0.25
N PRO A 25 -20.09 14.47 0.27
CA PRO A 25 -20.46 15.44 1.31
C PRO A 25 -21.49 16.44 0.76
N ARG A 26 -22.42 16.83 1.61
CA ARG A 26 -23.42 17.88 1.30
C ARG A 26 -23.03 19.23 1.87
N ASP A 27 -22.06 19.24 2.75
CA ASP A 27 -21.58 20.44 3.43
C ASP A 27 -20.49 21.16 2.62
N ASN A 28 -20.30 22.44 2.96
CA ASN A 28 -19.20 23.22 2.40
C ASN A 28 -17.84 22.60 2.78
N ILE A 29 -16.96 22.46 1.81
CA ILE A 29 -15.65 21.80 1.94
C ILE A 29 -14.57 22.88 2.10
N ASN A 30 -13.78 22.78 3.16
CA ASN A 30 -12.59 23.60 3.33
C ASN A 30 -11.43 22.95 2.55
N TRP A 31 -11.30 23.31 1.30
CA TRP A 31 -10.26 22.77 0.41
C TRP A 31 -8.85 23.15 0.83
N GLN A 32 -8.65 24.30 1.49
CA GLN A 32 -7.35 24.77 1.97
C GLN A 32 -6.74 23.82 3.01
N SER A 33 -7.57 23.22 3.88
CA SER A 33 -7.12 22.25 4.86
C SER A 33 -7.17 20.81 4.34
N LEU A 34 -8.09 20.50 3.41
CA LEU A 34 -8.27 19.14 2.91
C LEU A 34 -7.15 18.71 1.96
N TYR A 35 -6.66 19.60 1.11
CA TYR A 35 -5.63 19.30 0.11
C TYR A 35 -4.31 18.84 0.75
N PRO A 36 -3.68 19.58 1.70
CA PRO A 36 -2.46 19.09 2.35
C PRO A 36 -2.70 17.80 3.14
N LEU A 37 -3.88 17.64 3.77
CA LEU A 37 -4.22 16.40 4.45
C LEU A 37 -4.27 15.22 3.49
N ALA A 38 -4.86 15.38 2.29
CA ALA A 38 -4.91 14.34 1.27
C ALA A 38 -3.50 13.93 0.79
N ILE A 39 -2.60 14.90 0.63
CA ILE A 39 -1.19 14.65 0.30
C ILE A 39 -0.53 13.82 1.40
N HIS A 40 -0.64 14.28 2.65
CA HIS A 40 -0.03 13.62 3.80
C HIS A 40 -0.53 12.17 3.97
N GLN A 41 -1.81 11.94 3.69
CA GLN A 41 -2.40 10.59 3.75
C GLN A 41 -2.10 9.72 2.52
N GLY A 42 -1.39 10.24 1.51
CA GLY A 42 -1.04 9.51 0.29
C GLY A 42 -2.24 9.18 -0.60
N ILE A 43 -3.29 10.02 -0.60
CA ILE A 43 -4.55 9.77 -1.32
C ILE A 43 -4.99 10.94 -2.22
N SER A 44 -4.09 11.88 -2.50
CA SER A 44 -4.46 13.10 -3.22
C SER A 44 -5.04 12.82 -4.61
N ALA A 45 -4.45 11.92 -5.40
CA ALA A 45 -4.97 11.56 -6.73
C ALA A 45 -6.30 10.81 -6.64
N ILE A 46 -6.48 9.96 -5.63
CA ILE A 46 -7.75 9.26 -5.37
C ILE A 46 -8.87 10.27 -5.08
N LEU A 47 -8.58 11.31 -4.27
CA LEU A 47 -9.57 12.36 -4.01
C LEU A 47 -9.90 13.18 -5.24
N LEU A 48 -8.97 13.38 -6.17
CA LEU A 48 -9.23 14.05 -7.45
C LEU A 48 -10.34 13.34 -8.24
N ASP A 49 -10.40 12.01 -8.20
CA ASP A 49 -11.48 11.25 -8.82
C ASP A 49 -12.85 11.59 -8.21
N ALA A 50 -12.92 11.70 -6.88
CA ALA A 50 -14.15 12.10 -6.20
C ALA A 50 -14.54 13.57 -6.50
N ILE A 51 -13.57 14.48 -6.65
CA ILE A 51 -13.81 15.88 -7.04
C ILE A 51 -14.52 15.95 -8.40
N GLY A 52 -14.17 15.03 -9.31
CA GLY A 52 -14.87 14.90 -10.60
C GLY A 52 -16.36 14.59 -10.48
N LEU A 53 -16.76 13.89 -9.42
CA LEU A 53 -18.16 13.54 -9.14
C LEU A 53 -18.96 14.65 -8.43
N LEU A 54 -18.28 15.68 -7.88
CA LEU A 54 -18.94 16.78 -7.16
C LEU A 54 -19.63 17.73 -8.14
N PRO A 55 -20.77 18.35 -7.74
CA PRO A 55 -21.32 19.51 -8.40
C PRO A 55 -20.29 20.63 -8.55
N SER A 56 -20.37 21.41 -9.62
CA SER A 56 -19.36 22.43 -9.95
C SER A 56 -19.13 23.45 -8.84
N GLU A 57 -20.20 23.83 -8.14
CA GLU A 57 -20.20 24.81 -7.03
C GLU A 57 -19.51 24.28 -5.75
N MET A 58 -19.36 22.97 -5.63
CA MET A 58 -18.69 22.33 -4.49
C MET A 58 -17.21 22.02 -4.75
N ARG A 59 -16.75 22.17 -5.99
CA ARG A 59 -15.36 21.85 -6.36
C ARG A 59 -14.38 22.88 -5.81
N PRO A 60 -13.07 22.53 -5.73
CA PRO A 60 -12.05 23.50 -5.33
C PRO A 60 -12.04 24.71 -6.27
N PRO A 61 -11.58 25.89 -5.79
CA PRO A 61 -11.30 27.03 -6.65
C PRO A 61 -10.37 26.63 -7.80
N LYS A 62 -10.62 27.20 -8.99
CA LYS A 62 -9.90 26.83 -10.23
C LYS A 62 -8.37 26.78 -10.10
N PRO A 63 -7.68 27.73 -9.45
CA PRO A 63 -6.22 27.65 -9.29
C PRO A 63 -5.79 26.43 -8.50
N MET A 64 -6.48 26.10 -7.41
CA MET A 64 -6.18 24.91 -6.59
C MET A 64 -6.50 23.61 -7.34
N LEU A 65 -7.59 23.56 -8.09
CA LEU A 65 -7.93 22.39 -8.91
C LEU A 65 -6.85 22.14 -9.97
N LEU A 66 -6.35 23.19 -10.62
CA LEU A 66 -5.25 23.05 -11.59
C LEU A 66 -3.96 22.56 -10.94
N GLN A 67 -3.62 23.06 -9.74
CA GLN A 67 -2.49 22.55 -8.95
C GLN A 67 -2.66 21.07 -8.62
N TRP A 68 -3.85 20.65 -8.19
CA TRP A 68 -4.17 19.26 -7.84
C TRP A 68 -4.05 18.33 -9.06
N ILE A 69 -4.62 18.75 -10.20
CA ILE A 69 -4.48 18.02 -11.48
C ILE A 69 -3.01 17.89 -11.87
N GLY A 70 -2.22 18.97 -11.78
CA GLY A 70 -0.80 18.95 -12.11
C GLY A 70 -0.01 17.94 -11.25
N GLN A 71 -0.29 17.91 -9.93
CA GLN A 71 0.33 16.94 -9.02
C GLN A 71 -0.08 15.49 -9.36
N SER A 72 -1.36 15.24 -9.62
CA SER A 72 -1.84 13.90 -9.99
C SER A 72 -1.22 13.44 -11.31
N THR A 73 -1.12 14.33 -12.32
CA THR A 73 -0.43 14.01 -13.59
C THR A 73 1.05 13.67 -13.38
N MET A 74 1.73 14.33 -12.44
CA MET A 74 3.11 13.94 -12.09
C MET A 74 3.17 12.54 -11.48
N MET A 75 2.22 12.18 -10.61
CA MET A 75 2.13 10.84 -10.03
C MET A 75 1.89 9.77 -11.12
N GLU A 76 0.97 10.01 -12.05
CA GLU A 76 0.70 9.12 -13.19
C GLU A 76 1.95 8.92 -14.05
N ARG A 77 2.72 9.98 -14.33
CA ARG A 77 3.99 9.88 -15.07
C ARG A 77 5.05 9.09 -14.30
N MET A 78 5.13 9.27 -12.97
CA MET A 78 6.02 8.48 -12.13
C MET A 78 5.62 7.01 -12.15
N TYR A 79 4.32 6.72 -12.04
CA TYR A 79 3.78 5.37 -12.14
C TYR A 79 4.15 4.70 -13.47
N ALA A 80 3.98 5.40 -14.59
CA ALA A 80 4.35 4.90 -15.92
C ALA A 80 5.86 4.61 -16.00
N ARG A 81 6.71 5.49 -15.43
CA ARG A 81 8.15 5.25 -15.35
C ARG A 81 8.48 3.99 -14.54
N HIS A 82 7.82 3.81 -13.37
CA HIS A 82 8.04 2.60 -12.57
C HIS A 82 7.67 1.35 -13.37
N TRP A 83 6.55 1.39 -14.10
CA TRP A 83 6.12 0.30 -14.97
C TRP A 83 7.23 -0.11 -15.94
N GLU A 84 7.79 0.86 -16.67
CA GLU A 84 8.89 0.63 -17.62
C GLU A 84 10.12 0.04 -16.91
N ARG A 85 10.54 0.63 -15.79
CA ARG A 85 11.74 0.17 -15.05
C ARG A 85 11.56 -1.23 -14.46
N ILE A 86 10.38 -1.57 -13.98
CA ILE A 86 10.05 -2.92 -13.51
C ILE A 86 10.16 -3.92 -14.67
N GLY A 87 9.61 -3.60 -15.84
CA GLY A 87 9.67 -4.47 -17.01
C GLY A 87 11.11 -4.70 -17.50
N GLU A 88 11.90 -3.63 -17.65
CA GLU A 88 13.31 -3.71 -18.05
C GLU A 88 14.13 -4.56 -17.06
N LEU A 89 13.93 -4.34 -15.75
CA LEU A 89 14.63 -5.09 -14.71
C LEU A 89 14.21 -6.57 -14.70
N ALA A 90 12.93 -6.86 -14.91
CA ALA A 90 12.43 -8.23 -15.00
C ALA A 90 13.00 -8.98 -16.19
N ASP A 91 13.12 -8.32 -17.35
CA ASP A 91 13.74 -8.89 -18.54
C ASP A 91 15.24 -9.14 -18.34
N PHE A 92 15.94 -8.20 -17.69
CA PHE A 92 17.34 -8.37 -17.32
C PHE A 92 17.54 -9.60 -16.43
N TYR A 93 16.78 -9.72 -15.34
CA TYR A 93 16.87 -10.84 -14.43
C TYR A 93 16.49 -12.17 -15.11
N LYS A 94 15.47 -12.18 -15.96
CA LYS A 94 15.06 -13.37 -16.70
C LYS A 94 16.20 -13.91 -17.60
N GLN A 95 16.93 -13.02 -18.29
CA GLN A 95 18.07 -13.42 -19.14
C GLN A 95 19.18 -14.11 -18.33
N GLN A 96 19.25 -13.84 -17.03
CA GLN A 96 20.16 -14.47 -16.09
C GLN A 96 19.54 -15.69 -15.36
N GLY A 97 18.33 -16.10 -15.75
CA GLY A 97 17.62 -17.21 -15.10
C GLY A 97 17.02 -16.89 -13.74
N ILE A 98 17.01 -15.61 -13.33
CA ILE A 98 16.48 -15.14 -12.05
C ILE A 98 15.01 -14.75 -12.20
N ARG A 99 14.14 -15.25 -11.32
CA ARG A 99 12.72 -14.85 -11.24
C ARG A 99 12.57 -13.64 -10.35
N MET A 100 11.67 -12.73 -10.71
CA MET A 100 11.37 -11.52 -9.96
C MET A 100 9.95 -11.56 -9.41
N LEU A 101 9.83 -11.40 -8.09
CA LEU A 101 8.58 -11.20 -7.37
C LEU A 101 8.50 -9.73 -6.95
N LEU A 102 7.44 -9.06 -7.36
CA LEU A 102 7.16 -7.67 -6.98
C LEU A 102 6.30 -7.66 -5.72
N LEU A 103 6.78 -6.99 -4.67
CA LEU A 103 6.12 -6.99 -3.36
C LEU A 103 5.03 -5.89 -3.26
N ILE A 104 5.08 -5.07 -2.21
CA ILE A 104 4.19 -3.93 -1.97
C ILE A 104 4.41 -2.82 -3.00
N GLY A 105 3.92 -1.64 -2.76
CA GLY A 105 4.11 -0.53 -3.68
C GLY A 105 3.29 -0.72 -4.96
N TYR A 106 3.94 -0.99 -6.05
CA TYR A 106 3.30 -1.23 -7.34
C TYR A 106 2.34 -2.43 -7.31
N GLY A 107 2.70 -3.54 -6.62
CA GLY A 107 1.82 -4.70 -6.50
C GLY A 107 0.47 -4.39 -5.84
N CYS A 108 0.47 -3.52 -4.81
CA CYS A 108 -0.76 -3.06 -4.16
C CYS A 108 -1.59 -2.14 -5.07
N SER A 109 -0.94 -1.30 -5.90
CA SER A 109 -1.64 -0.37 -6.77
C SER A 109 -2.62 -1.07 -7.71
N LEU A 110 -2.29 -2.28 -8.14
CA LEU A 110 -3.13 -3.10 -9.02
C LEU A 110 -4.50 -3.47 -8.40
N CYS A 111 -4.69 -3.26 -7.10
CA CYS A 111 -5.96 -3.47 -6.42
C CYS A 111 -6.87 -2.24 -6.43
N TYR A 112 -6.37 -1.08 -6.84
CA TYR A 112 -7.12 0.17 -6.89
C TYR A 112 -7.91 0.31 -8.19
N PRO A 113 -9.02 1.08 -8.20
CA PRO A 113 -9.77 1.36 -9.43
C PRO A 113 -8.91 2.02 -10.51
N LYS A 114 -7.99 2.91 -10.11
CA LYS A 114 -6.96 3.51 -10.95
C LYS A 114 -5.60 3.26 -10.28
N PRO A 115 -4.85 2.27 -10.75
CA PRO A 115 -3.55 1.90 -10.18
C PRO A 115 -2.57 3.06 -10.07
N GLU A 116 -2.56 3.94 -11.08
CA GLU A 116 -1.70 5.13 -11.19
C GLU A 116 -2.01 6.23 -10.17
N HIS A 117 -3.17 6.15 -9.50
CA HIS A 117 -3.56 7.09 -8.44
C HIS A 117 -3.13 6.64 -7.03
N ARG A 118 -2.59 5.43 -6.91
CA ARG A 118 -1.91 5.00 -5.68
C ARG A 118 -0.43 5.39 -5.77
N PRO A 119 0.07 6.27 -4.86
CA PRO A 119 1.48 6.69 -4.90
C PRO A 119 2.42 5.49 -4.77
N THR A 120 3.44 5.46 -5.61
CA THR A 120 4.56 4.51 -5.55
C THR A 120 5.84 5.26 -5.20
N GLY A 121 6.71 4.66 -4.39
CA GLY A 121 8.01 5.20 -4.03
C GLY A 121 9.11 4.40 -4.71
N ASP A 122 9.62 3.43 -4.03
CA ASP A 122 10.61 2.45 -4.44
C ASP A 122 10.00 1.24 -5.16
N ILE A 123 10.84 0.43 -5.74
CA ILE A 123 10.50 -0.86 -6.36
C ILE A 123 11.01 -1.97 -5.45
N ASP A 124 10.11 -2.54 -4.65
CA ASP A 124 10.40 -3.67 -3.75
C ASP A 124 10.36 -4.99 -4.51
N VAL A 125 11.48 -5.70 -4.60
CA VAL A 125 11.55 -6.99 -5.27
C VAL A 125 12.15 -8.08 -4.39
N TYR A 126 11.67 -9.32 -4.58
CA TYR A 126 12.25 -10.52 -3.99
C TYR A 126 12.64 -11.50 -5.10
N LEU A 127 13.88 -11.97 -5.07
CA LEU A 127 14.48 -12.73 -6.15
C LEU A 127 14.66 -14.22 -5.79
N PHE A 128 13.83 -14.76 -4.92
CA PHE A 128 13.81 -16.17 -4.53
C PHE A 128 15.17 -16.73 -4.06
N GLY A 129 15.88 -15.92 -3.26
CA GLY A 129 17.17 -16.27 -2.69
C GLY A 129 18.38 -15.87 -3.54
N ASN A 130 18.18 -15.30 -4.74
CA ASN A 130 19.27 -14.89 -5.63
C ASN A 130 19.71 -13.43 -5.46
N LYS A 131 19.40 -12.80 -4.32
CA LYS A 131 19.69 -11.38 -4.08
C LYS A 131 21.17 -11.02 -4.31
N ASP A 132 22.10 -11.76 -3.71
CA ASP A 132 23.52 -11.44 -3.77
C ASP A 132 24.10 -11.64 -5.19
N GLU A 133 23.62 -12.66 -5.91
CA GLU A 133 23.96 -12.90 -7.32
C GLU A 133 23.42 -11.77 -8.19
N ALA A 134 22.16 -11.39 -8.00
CA ALA A 134 21.51 -10.29 -8.72
C ALA A 134 22.22 -8.95 -8.48
N ASP A 135 22.57 -8.65 -7.22
CA ASP A 135 23.34 -7.45 -6.87
C ASP A 135 24.70 -7.40 -7.59
N ALA A 136 25.41 -8.54 -7.66
CA ALA A 136 26.67 -8.63 -8.37
C ALA A 136 26.50 -8.45 -9.89
N LEU A 137 25.39 -8.95 -10.47
CA LEU A 137 25.06 -8.76 -11.89
C LEU A 137 24.72 -7.29 -12.19
N ILE A 138 23.97 -6.61 -11.32
CA ILE A 138 23.67 -5.17 -11.45
C ILE A 138 24.98 -4.36 -11.50
N GLU A 139 25.92 -4.64 -10.59
CA GLU A 139 27.21 -3.94 -10.58
C GLU A 139 28.07 -4.27 -11.81
N LYS A 140 28.17 -5.55 -12.17
CA LYS A 140 29.03 -6.02 -13.24
C LYS A 140 28.55 -5.64 -14.64
N GLU A 141 27.27 -5.90 -14.93
CA GLU A 141 26.72 -5.78 -16.28
C GLU A 141 26.15 -4.38 -16.56
N LEU A 142 25.64 -3.71 -15.53
CA LEU A 142 25.02 -2.38 -15.67
C LEU A 142 25.90 -1.23 -15.13
N GLY A 143 26.97 -1.54 -14.39
CA GLY A 143 27.85 -0.53 -13.79
C GLY A 143 27.16 0.31 -12.69
N ILE A 144 26.07 -0.19 -12.12
CA ILE A 144 25.30 0.51 -11.09
C ILE A 144 25.79 0.07 -9.72
N LYS A 145 26.14 1.05 -8.87
CA LYS A 145 26.56 0.77 -7.49
C LYS A 145 25.38 0.26 -6.66
N VAL A 146 25.60 -0.85 -5.93
CA VAL A 146 24.61 -1.46 -5.01
C VAL A 146 25.04 -1.19 -3.57
N HIS A 147 24.13 -0.66 -2.75
CA HIS A 147 24.30 -0.40 -1.34
C HIS A 147 23.76 -1.57 -0.51
N ARG A 148 24.58 -2.16 0.38
CA ARG A 148 24.29 -3.41 1.12
C ARG A 148 24.37 -3.23 2.64
N GLU A 149 24.28 -1.99 3.11
CA GLU A 149 24.46 -1.66 4.52
C GLU A 149 23.30 -2.15 5.40
N TYR A 150 22.13 -2.40 4.80
CA TYR A 150 20.96 -2.88 5.52
C TYR A 150 20.75 -4.38 5.32
N HIS A 151 20.52 -5.10 6.40
CA HIS A 151 20.42 -6.57 6.40
C HIS A 151 19.16 -7.14 5.73
N LYS A 152 18.10 -6.34 5.64
CA LYS A 152 16.82 -6.76 5.06
C LYS A 152 16.86 -6.73 3.53
N HIS A 153 17.46 -5.70 2.96
CA HIS A 153 17.56 -5.49 1.52
C HIS A 153 18.87 -4.78 1.13
N SER A 154 19.23 -4.84 -0.13
CA SER A 154 20.17 -3.93 -0.77
C SER A 154 19.41 -2.92 -1.61
N THR A 155 20.01 -1.74 -1.84
CA THR A 155 19.38 -0.68 -2.63
C THR A 155 20.28 -0.24 -3.79
N PHE A 156 19.67 0.16 -4.90
CA PHE A 156 20.35 0.78 -6.02
C PHE A 156 19.38 1.67 -6.81
N ASN A 157 19.92 2.63 -7.56
CA ASN A 157 19.13 3.48 -8.44
C ASN A 157 19.11 2.92 -9.86
N TYR A 158 17.94 2.58 -10.37
CA TYR A 158 17.74 2.09 -11.73
C TYR A 158 16.90 3.07 -12.55
N GLY A 159 17.55 3.79 -13.46
CA GLY A 159 16.86 4.76 -14.32
C GLY A 159 16.13 5.87 -13.58
N GLY A 160 16.64 6.31 -12.42
CA GLY A 160 16.06 7.35 -11.59
C GLY A 160 14.97 6.85 -10.62
N VAL A 161 14.85 5.54 -10.42
CA VAL A 161 13.97 4.91 -9.44
C VAL A 161 14.81 4.09 -8.48
N GLU A 162 14.53 4.19 -7.18
CA GLU A 162 15.15 3.35 -6.16
C GLU A 162 14.55 1.94 -6.22
N VAL A 163 15.44 0.93 -6.20
CA VAL A 163 15.06 -0.48 -6.16
C VAL A 163 15.60 -1.10 -4.89
N GLU A 164 14.74 -1.83 -4.18
CA GLU A 164 15.09 -2.62 -3.01
C GLU A 164 15.06 -4.11 -3.34
N ASN A 165 16.26 -4.73 -3.38
CA ASN A 165 16.39 -6.19 -3.48
C ASN A 165 16.29 -6.81 -2.10
N HIS A 166 15.14 -7.40 -1.79
CA HIS A 166 14.87 -7.98 -0.49
C HIS A 166 15.54 -9.35 -0.29
N ALA A 167 16.28 -9.50 0.81
CA ALA A 167 16.68 -10.80 1.35
C ALA A 167 15.58 -11.37 2.26
N LYS A 168 14.84 -10.48 2.93
CA LYS A 168 13.78 -10.79 3.90
C LYS A 168 12.59 -9.86 3.71
N PHE A 169 11.42 -10.33 4.10
CA PHE A 169 10.18 -9.57 4.04
C PHE A 169 10.00 -8.64 5.25
N ILE A 170 10.53 -9.06 6.40
CA ILE A 170 10.39 -8.37 7.70
C ILE A 170 11.76 -8.12 8.29
N ASP A 171 11.91 -7.00 9.01
CA ASP A 171 13.08 -6.75 9.84
C ASP A 171 13.10 -7.72 11.03
N ASP A 172 13.84 -8.81 10.90
CA ASP A 172 13.91 -9.89 11.87
C ASP A 172 14.93 -9.67 13.00
N VAL A 173 15.65 -8.56 13.01
CA VAL A 173 16.66 -8.25 14.03
C VAL A 173 16.03 -7.62 15.28
N SER A 174 14.97 -6.84 15.10
CA SER A 174 14.40 -6.01 16.17
C SER A 174 13.55 -6.80 17.19
N HIS A 175 12.94 -7.93 16.83
CA HIS A 175 12.10 -8.70 17.75
C HIS A 175 11.94 -10.18 17.36
N LYS A 176 11.89 -11.07 18.35
CA LYS A 176 11.74 -12.53 18.13
C LYS A 176 10.47 -12.94 17.37
N SER A 177 9.38 -12.18 17.49
CA SER A 177 8.17 -12.44 16.71
C SER A 177 8.39 -12.22 15.20
N ASN A 178 9.32 -11.33 14.82
CA ASN A 178 9.65 -11.04 13.43
C ASN A 178 10.35 -12.25 12.79
N ILE A 179 11.28 -12.89 13.51
CA ILE A 179 11.94 -14.12 13.02
C ILE A 179 10.90 -15.20 12.70
N ARG A 180 9.95 -15.44 13.62
CA ARG A 180 8.90 -16.44 13.42
C ARG A 180 7.97 -16.06 12.27
N PHE A 181 7.59 -14.79 12.16
CA PHE A 181 6.70 -14.33 11.11
C PHE A 181 7.37 -14.39 9.73
N GLU A 182 8.66 -14.07 9.63
CA GLU A 182 9.47 -14.28 8.41
C GLU A 182 9.45 -15.74 7.97
N GLN A 183 9.67 -16.68 8.92
CA GLN A 183 9.59 -18.12 8.63
C GLN A 183 8.21 -18.54 8.12
N ILE A 184 7.12 -17.97 8.67
CA ILE A 184 5.77 -18.22 8.20
C ILE A 184 5.62 -17.71 6.76
N LEU A 185 6.04 -16.48 6.46
CA LEU A 185 5.95 -15.90 5.11
C LEU A 185 6.74 -16.75 4.11
N MET A 186 7.97 -17.12 4.42
CA MET A 186 8.79 -17.99 3.59
C MET A 186 8.12 -19.35 3.34
N SER A 187 7.54 -19.97 4.37
CA SER A 187 6.81 -21.23 4.24
C SER A 187 5.56 -21.13 3.36
N VAL A 188 4.85 -19.99 3.41
CA VAL A 188 3.66 -19.75 2.58
C VAL A 188 4.08 -19.47 1.14
N LEU A 189 5.16 -18.73 0.94
CA LEU A 189 5.70 -18.45 -0.40
C LEU A 189 6.10 -19.75 -1.12
N ASP A 190 6.79 -20.65 -0.43
CA ASP A 190 7.24 -21.93 -0.97
C ASP A 190 6.09 -22.90 -1.33
N LYS A 191 4.96 -22.75 -0.65
CA LYS A 191 3.80 -23.64 -0.81
C LYS A 191 2.76 -23.12 -1.80
N LYS A 192 2.81 -21.83 -2.18
CA LYS A 192 1.76 -21.19 -3.00
C LYS A 192 2.33 -20.71 -4.31
N GLU A 193 1.52 -20.85 -5.32
CA GLU A 193 1.82 -20.29 -6.62
C GLU A 193 1.69 -18.75 -6.57
N CYS A 194 2.71 -18.07 -7.08
CA CYS A 194 2.65 -16.64 -7.30
C CYS A 194 1.72 -16.33 -8.48
N LEU A 195 1.07 -15.17 -8.44
CA LEU A 195 0.21 -14.70 -9.52
C LEU A 195 1.03 -14.02 -10.62
N PRO A 196 0.62 -14.12 -11.89
CA PRO A 196 1.20 -13.30 -12.94
C PRO A 196 0.83 -11.82 -12.71
N SER A 197 1.76 -10.94 -13.02
CA SER A 197 1.50 -9.50 -13.09
C SER A 197 1.13 -9.09 -14.52
N PRO A 198 0.57 -7.87 -14.73
CA PRO A 198 0.40 -7.33 -16.07
C PRO A 198 1.73 -7.01 -16.79
N ILE A 199 2.85 -7.00 -16.09
CA ILE A 199 4.20 -6.83 -16.66
C ILE A 199 4.78 -8.21 -16.90
N ASP A 200 5.27 -8.45 -18.09
CA ASP A 200 5.90 -9.72 -18.45
C ASP A 200 7.07 -10.06 -17.52
N ASN A 201 7.23 -11.35 -17.23
CA ASN A 201 8.30 -11.88 -16.37
C ASN A 201 8.29 -11.41 -14.90
N VAL A 202 7.25 -10.71 -14.49
CA VAL A 202 7.03 -10.26 -13.10
C VAL A 202 5.96 -11.12 -12.44
N LEU A 203 6.24 -11.60 -11.24
CA LEU A 203 5.31 -12.32 -10.39
C LEU A 203 4.79 -11.42 -9.26
N LEU A 204 3.58 -11.68 -8.81
CA LEU A 204 2.99 -11.11 -7.60
C LEU A 204 2.88 -12.22 -6.54
N PRO A 205 3.00 -11.90 -5.25
CA PRO A 205 2.78 -12.88 -4.19
C PRO A 205 1.40 -13.50 -4.25
N SER A 206 1.26 -14.73 -3.75
CA SER A 206 -0.05 -15.37 -3.63
C SER A 206 -0.97 -14.54 -2.71
N PRO A 207 -2.31 -14.61 -2.90
CA PRO A 207 -3.24 -13.89 -2.04
C PRO A 207 -3.12 -14.23 -0.56
N THR A 208 -2.78 -15.47 -0.22
CA THR A 208 -2.58 -15.88 1.16
C THR A 208 -1.32 -15.25 1.75
N PHE A 209 -0.21 -15.23 0.99
CA PHE A 209 1.01 -14.52 1.41
C PHE A 209 0.73 -13.03 1.64
N ASN A 210 0.10 -12.36 0.66
CA ASN A 210 -0.17 -10.92 0.78
C ASN A 210 -1.15 -10.60 1.91
N ALA A 211 -2.15 -11.44 2.20
CA ALA A 211 -3.01 -11.24 3.35
C ALA A 211 -2.20 -11.16 4.66
N LEU A 212 -1.22 -12.05 4.82
CA LEU A 212 -0.35 -12.06 5.99
C LEU A 212 0.61 -10.86 5.98
N PHE A 213 1.28 -10.64 4.86
CA PHE A 213 2.33 -9.63 4.73
C PHE A 213 1.80 -8.20 4.86
N LEU A 214 0.74 -7.84 4.13
CA LEU A 214 0.19 -6.47 4.15
C LEU A 214 -0.36 -6.09 5.52
N LEU A 215 -1.05 -7.00 6.20
CA LEU A 215 -1.55 -6.71 7.54
C LEU A 215 -0.40 -6.51 8.54
N ARG A 216 0.67 -7.34 8.44
CA ARG A 216 1.85 -7.20 9.29
C ARG A 216 2.56 -5.88 9.04
N HIS A 217 2.82 -5.55 7.78
CA HIS A 217 3.44 -4.30 7.35
C HIS A 217 2.64 -3.07 7.83
N THR A 218 1.31 -3.07 7.65
CA THR A 218 0.43 -2.01 8.17
C THR A 218 0.49 -1.92 9.69
N GLY A 219 0.59 -3.05 10.38
CA GLY A 219 0.75 -3.10 11.84
C GLY A 219 2.09 -2.53 12.33
N GLU A 220 3.17 -2.69 11.58
CA GLU A 220 4.46 -2.08 11.86
C GLU A 220 4.40 -0.55 11.76
N HIS A 221 3.79 -0.02 10.69
CA HIS A 221 3.53 1.41 10.58
C HIS A 221 2.62 1.96 11.69
N PHE A 222 1.63 1.20 12.13
CA PHE A 222 0.83 1.59 13.27
C PHE A 222 1.65 1.64 14.57
N ALA A 223 2.52 0.66 14.80
CA ALA A 223 3.36 0.59 15.99
C ALA A 223 4.44 1.70 16.03
N SER A 224 4.94 2.13 14.86
CA SER A 224 5.90 3.23 14.73
C SER A 224 5.26 4.63 14.66
N ASN A 225 3.93 4.72 14.77
CA ASN A 225 3.16 5.95 14.56
C ASN A 225 3.31 6.57 13.15
N GLU A 226 3.54 5.76 12.14
CA GLU A 226 3.70 6.19 10.74
C GLU A 226 2.54 5.74 9.85
N ILE A 227 1.50 5.17 10.44
CA ILE A 227 0.33 4.71 9.69
C ILE A 227 -0.39 5.89 9.03
N THR A 228 -0.79 5.69 7.77
CA THR A 228 -1.59 6.64 6.99
C THR A 228 -2.85 5.94 6.46
N LEU A 229 -3.80 6.71 5.95
CA LEU A 229 -5.00 6.15 5.33
C LEU A 229 -4.67 5.25 4.13
N ARG A 230 -3.59 5.55 3.40
CA ARG A 230 -3.11 4.69 2.30
C ARG A 230 -2.82 3.26 2.75
N HIS A 231 -2.22 3.05 3.92
CA HIS A 231 -1.97 1.70 4.43
C HIS A 231 -3.27 0.91 4.70
N VAL A 232 -4.28 1.60 5.21
CA VAL A 232 -5.62 1.00 5.40
C VAL A 232 -6.27 0.67 4.05
N LEU A 233 -6.13 1.57 3.07
CA LEU A 233 -6.65 1.35 1.71
C LEU A 233 -5.95 0.18 1.01
N ASP A 234 -4.63 0.05 1.14
CA ASP A 234 -3.88 -1.08 0.56
C ASP A 234 -4.42 -2.41 1.07
N VAL A 235 -4.65 -2.53 2.39
CA VAL A 235 -5.27 -3.73 2.97
C VAL A 235 -6.70 -3.92 2.45
N GLY A 236 -7.52 -2.87 2.51
CA GLY A 236 -8.94 -2.96 2.15
C GLY A 236 -9.16 -3.32 0.68
N THR A 237 -8.49 -2.64 -0.25
CA THR A 237 -8.61 -2.90 -1.69
C THR A 237 -8.05 -4.28 -2.06
N PHE A 238 -6.97 -4.70 -1.40
CA PHE A 238 -6.41 -6.04 -1.57
C PHE A 238 -7.43 -7.12 -1.16
N PHE A 239 -8.00 -7.04 0.04
CA PHE A 239 -8.99 -8.02 0.49
C PHE A 239 -10.23 -7.97 -0.40
N HIS A 240 -10.69 -6.80 -0.83
CA HIS A 240 -11.81 -6.68 -1.76
C HIS A 240 -11.57 -7.46 -3.06
N ARG A 241 -10.38 -7.37 -3.62
CA ARG A 241 -10.01 -8.03 -4.87
C ARG A 241 -9.78 -9.54 -4.74
N TYR A 242 -9.19 -9.98 -3.62
CA TYR A 242 -8.64 -11.33 -3.53
C TYR A 242 -9.25 -12.22 -2.45
N HIS A 243 -10.23 -11.77 -1.67
CA HIS A 243 -10.83 -12.53 -0.56
C HIS A 243 -11.23 -13.97 -0.92
N SER A 244 -11.73 -14.20 -2.14
CA SER A 244 -12.16 -15.52 -2.61
C SER A 244 -11.00 -16.49 -2.91
N LYS A 245 -9.76 -15.98 -2.97
CA LYS A 245 -8.54 -16.76 -3.28
C LYS A 245 -7.63 -16.95 -2.06
N ILE A 246 -8.03 -16.46 -0.89
CA ILE A 246 -7.26 -16.53 0.36
C ILE A 246 -7.55 -17.85 1.06
N ASP A 247 -6.50 -18.52 1.54
CA ASP A 247 -6.63 -19.60 2.53
C ASP A 247 -6.94 -19.01 3.91
N TRP A 248 -8.23 -18.76 4.15
CA TRP A 248 -8.71 -18.13 5.38
C TRP A 248 -8.41 -18.95 6.62
N ALA A 249 -8.37 -20.29 6.52
CA ALA A 249 -8.06 -21.15 7.66
C ALA A 249 -6.62 -20.90 8.12
N LEU A 250 -5.68 -20.83 7.18
CA LEU A 250 -4.29 -20.53 7.48
C LEU A 250 -4.14 -19.09 7.99
N VAL A 251 -4.74 -18.11 7.30
CA VAL A 251 -4.64 -16.69 7.68
C VAL A 251 -5.18 -16.46 9.10
N PHE A 252 -6.35 -16.99 9.44
CA PHE A 252 -6.92 -16.84 10.78
C PHE A 252 -6.12 -17.56 11.86
N LYS A 253 -5.55 -18.74 11.53
CA LYS A 253 -4.63 -19.44 12.42
C LYS A 253 -3.43 -18.54 12.75
N VAL A 254 -2.74 -18.01 11.73
CA VAL A 254 -1.57 -17.16 11.91
C VAL A 254 -1.94 -15.86 12.65
N TYR A 255 -3.03 -15.19 12.25
CA TYR A 255 -3.47 -13.97 12.94
C TYR A 255 -3.77 -14.20 14.42
N LYS A 256 -4.33 -15.36 14.77
CA LYS A 256 -4.58 -15.73 16.16
C LYS A 256 -3.28 -15.98 16.93
N GLU A 257 -2.38 -16.78 16.37
CA GLU A 257 -1.08 -17.14 16.97
C GLU A 257 -0.19 -15.91 17.16
N GLU A 258 -0.18 -15.00 16.17
CA GLU A 258 0.60 -13.76 16.17
C GLU A 258 -0.11 -12.55 16.81
N ARG A 259 -1.30 -12.75 17.43
CA ARG A 259 -2.11 -11.73 18.10
C ARG A 259 -2.53 -10.56 17.20
N MET A 260 -2.71 -10.81 15.90
CA MET A 260 -3.07 -9.83 14.89
C MET A 260 -4.58 -9.74 14.63
N LEU A 261 -5.41 -10.66 15.18
CA LEU A 261 -6.86 -10.70 14.90
C LEU A 261 -7.58 -9.39 15.23
N ARG A 262 -7.28 -8.76 16.35
CA ARG A 262 -7.91 -7.50 16.72
C ARG A 262 -7.55 -6.37 15.76
N PHE A 263 -6.29 -6.33 15.32
CA PHE A 263 -5.84 -5.35 14.34
C PHE A 263 -6.54 -5.58 12.99
N PHE A 264 -6.63 -6.83 12.52
CA PHE A 264 -7.40 -7.19 11.33
C PHE A 264 -8.86 -6.73 11.44
N TYR A 265 -9.52 -7.00 12.57
CA TYR A 265 -10.91 -6.60 12.80
C TYR A 265 -11.09 -5.07 12.78
N ALA A 266 -10.17 -4.33 13.39
CA ALA A 266 -10.20 -2.88 13.39
C ALA A 266 -10.01 -2.30 11.98
N ILE A 267 -9.04 -2.80 11.20
CA ILE A 267 -8.85 -2.38 9.79
C ILE A 267 -10.09 -2.71 8.96
N ALA A 268 -10.67 -3.91 9.11
CA ALA A 268 -11.90 -4.28 8.42
C ALA A 268 -13.06 -3.35 8.79
N THR A 269 -13.20 -3.00 10.08
CA THR A 269 -14.21 -2.05 10.56
C THR A 269 -14.05 -0.68 9.89
N ILE A 270 -12.83 -0.14 9.84
CA ILE A 270 -12.56 1.13 9.14
C ILE A 270 -12.94 1.04 7.66
N CYS A 271 -12.55 -0.03 6.99
CA CYS A 271 -12.83 -0.24 5.57
C CYS A 271 -14.34 -0.28 5.27
N MET A 272 -15.11 -0.95 6.09
CA MET A 272 -16.56 -1.08 5.90
C MET A 272 -17.30 0.21 6.26
N ASP A 273 -17.03 0.76 7.42
CA ASP A 273 -17.79 1.90 7.95
C ASP A 273 -17.47 3.20 7.18
N HIS A 274 -16.22 3.37 6.76
CA HIS A 274 -15.75 4.65 6.21
C HIS A 274 -15.33 4.61 4.74
N LEU A 275 -14.94 3.44 4.18
CA LEU A 275 -14.36 3.36 2.84
C LEU A 275 -15.24 2.62 1.83
N GLY A 276 -16.38 2.06 2.26
CA GLY A 276 -17.35 1.41 1.39
C GLY A 276 -16.92 0.05 0.84
N ILE A 277 -15.98 -0.61 1.52
CA ILE A 277 -15.55 -1.97 1.17
C ILE A 277 -16.49 -2.96 1.85
N ASP A 278 -17.02 -3.91 1.09
CA ASP A 278 -18.02 -4.84 1.56
C ASP A 278 -17.50 -5.82 2.63
N ALA A 279 -18.36 -6.18 3.56
CA ALA A 279 -18.09 -7.15 4.62
C ALA A 279 -17.63 -8.52 4.09
N ALA A 280 -18.13 -8.94 2.91
CA ALA A 280 -17.71 -10.17 2.24
C ALA A 280 -16.21 -10.19 1.94
N SER A 281 -15.57 -9.02 1.76
CA SER A 281 -14.14 -8.89 1.52
C SER A 281 -13.29 -9.37 2.71
N PHE A 282 -13.84 -9.39 3.93
CA PHE A 282 -13.15 -9.75 5.17
C PHE A 282 -13.68 -11.05 5.78
N ALA A 283 -14.22 -11.92 4.96
CA ALA A 283 -14.80 -13.18 5.40
C ALA A 283 -14.59 -14.30 4.38
N SER A 284 -14.50 -15.51 4.89
CA SER A 284 -14.62 -16.73 4.10
C SER A 284 -16.10 -17.09 3.89
N ALA A 285 -16.38 -17.92 2.88
CA ALA A 285 -17.65 -18.65 2.80
C ALA A 285 -17.94 -19.48 4.06
N ASP A 286 -16.89 -19.99 4.72
CA ASP A 286 -16.99 -20.59 6.04
C ASP A 286 -17.06 -19.50 7.12
N LYS A 287 -18.23 -19.35 7.74
CA LYS A 287 -18.51 -18.33 8.76
C LYS A 287 -17.59 -18.36 9.99
N ARG A 288 -16.82 -19.44 10.19
CA ARG A 288 -15.80 -19.51 11.25
C ARG A 288 -14.67 -18.52 11.01
N TYR A 289 -14.41 -18.16 9.77
CA TYR A 289 -13.36 -17.26 9.34
C TYR A 289 -13.98 -15.97 8.78
N SER A 290 -14.51 -15.17 9.69
CA SER A 290 -15.08 -13.86 9.36
C SER A 290 -14.61 -12.81 10.35
N TYR A 291 -14.60 -11.56 9.89
CA TYR A 291 -14.28 -10.43 10.77
C TYR A 291 -15.28 -10.29 11.91
N LYS A 292 -14.85 -9.61 12.97
CA LYS A 292 -15.70 -9.08 14.04
C LYS A 292 -15.46 -7.58 14.12
N SER A 293 -16.51 -6.79 14.40
CA SER A 293 -16.31 -5.36 14.57
C SER A 293 -15.46 -5.06 15.82
N ASP A 294 -14.42 -4.25 15.67
CA ASP A 294 -13.64 -3.68 16.78
C ASP A 294 -13.56 -2.16 16.62
N THR A 295 -14.66 -1.47 16.94
CA THR A 295 -14.79 -0.01 16.82
C THR A 295 -13.81 0.73 17.73
N THR A 296 -13.51 0.19 18.91
CA THR A 296 -12.58 0.83 19.86
C THR A 296 -11.17 0.94 19.29
N LEU A 297 -10.65 -0.14 18.70
CA LEU A 297 -9.31 -0.10 18.08
C LEU A 297 -9.35 0.64 16.75
N ALA A 298 -10.45 0.55 16.00
CA ALA A 298 -10.65 1.31 14.76
C ALA A 298 -10.61 2.82 15.01
N ASP A 299 -11.32 3.32 16.01
CA ASP A 299 -11.30 4.73 16.41
C ASP A 299 -9.89 5.19 16.81
N ARG A 300 -9.15 4.35 17.54
CA ARG A 300 -7.76 4.66 17.89
C ARG A 300 -6.86 4.75 16.66
N ILE A 301 -6.96 3.80 15.73
CA ILE A 301 -6.18 3.83 14.49
C ILE A 301 -6.51 5.09 13.69
N LEU A 302 -7.77 5.46 13.56
CA LEU A 302 -8.18 6.69 12.89
C LEU A 302 -7.65 7.94 13.61
N SER A 303 -7.67 7.95 14.95
CA SER A 303 -7.04 9.03 15.73
C SER A 303 -5.54 9.14 15.44
N ASP A 304 -4.81 8.03 15.45
CA ASP A 304 -3.37 8.02 15.14
C ASP A 304 -3.07 8.45 13.69
N ILE A 305 -3.96 8.16 12.74
CA ILE A 305 -3.85 8.61 11.34
C ILE A 305 -4.04 10.13 11.22
N PHE A 306 -5.03 10.70 11.93
CA PHE A 306 -5.49 12.07 11.65
C PHE A 306 -5.18 13.10 12.74
N GLU A 307 -4.85 12.68 13.97
CA GLU A 307 -4.56 13.57 15.10
C GLU A 307 -3.07 13.73 15.37
N LYS A 308 -2.19 13.26 14.48
CA LYS A 308 -0.74 13.44 14.62
C LYS A 308 -0.40 14.92 14.76
N LYS A 309 0.26 15.20 15.86
CA LYS A 309 0.82 16.51 16.21
C LYS A 309 1.78 16.99 15.13
N ASP A 310 1.59 18.25 14.75
CA ASP A 310 2.54 19.14 14.10
C ASP A 310 3.60 18.47 13.21
N VAL A 311 3.24 18.26 11.94
CA VAL A 311 4.24 18.17 10.89
C VAL A 311 4.88 19.54 10.81
N LEU A 312 6.09 19.66 11.35
CA LEU A 312 6.97 20.80 11.06
C LEU A 312 6.98 20.98 9.54
N PRO A 313 6.78 22.22 9.04
CA PRO A 313 6.84 22.46 7.61
C PRO A 313 8.20 21.94 7.13
N MET A 314 8.21 21.12 6.07
CA MET A 314 9.43 20.77 5.35
C MET A 314 10.11 22.09 4.99
N THR A 315 11.16 22.42 5.72
CA THR A 315 12.08 23.46 5.28
C THR A 315 12.71 22.94 4.01
N THR A 316 12.37 23.59 2.91
CA THR A 316 13.12 23.51 1.66
C THR A 316 14.55 23.95 1.98
N THR A 317 15.38 23.03 2.43
CA THR A 317 16.82 23.26 2.47
C THR A 317 17.35 23.04 1.07
N GLY A 318 17.78 24.13 0.53
CA GLY A 318 18.50 24.50 -0.63
C GLY A 318 19.22 23.38 -1.38
N ILE A 319 18.92 23.41 -2.66
CA ILE A 319 19.86 23.02 -3.70
C ILE A 319 20.87 24.19 -3.77
N ASP A 320 22.08 23.96 -3.33
CA ASP A 320 23.27 24.65 -3.79
C ASP A 320 24.20 23.62 -4.44
#